data_f86c344140e48a98db3dfde1e7a16052
#
_entry.id   f86c344140e48a98db3dfde1e7a16052
#
_cell.length_a   1.000
_cell.length_b   1.000
_cell.length_c   1.000
_cell.angle_alpha   90.00
_cell.angle_beta   90.00
_cell.angle_gamma   90.00
#
_symmetry.space_group_name_H-M   'P 1'
#
loop_
_entity.id
_entity.type
_entity.pdbx_description
1 polymer ?
#
loop_
_entity_poly.entity_id
_entity_poly.type
_entity_poly.pdbx_seq_one_letter_code
_entity_poly.pdbx_strand_id
1 'polypeptide(L)'
;HWEMMGLLVTTPFQTFTSHGFPKELIDELEKRTGRKIIGNKSASGTEILDELAEEEIREGHLIVYTSADSVLQICGNEETMGLDNLYHYCEIARELTLRDEWKVGRVIARPYTGMKKGEFRRTSNRHDYALKPYGRTALNALKDAGYDVVSIGKIYDIFDGEGLTQSNHSNSSVHGMEQTIQYAKTDFNGLCFVNLVDFDALWGHRRNPEGYGRELERFDEKLGELLPLL
;
A
#
# COMPACT_ATOMS: atom_id res chain seq x y z
N HIS A 1 9.66 -5.07 -7.35
CA HIS A 1 10.57 -3.98 -6.92
C HIS A 1 11.73 -4.52 -6.08
N TRP A 2 11.48 -5.43 -5.13
CA TRP A 2 12.56 -6.00 -4.31
C TRP A 2 13.60 -6.75 -5.15
N GLU A 3 13.15 -7.55 -6.12
CA GLU A 3 14.04 -8.28 -7.04
C GLU A 3 14.84 -7.33 -7.94
N MET A 4 14.25 -6.22 -8.39
CA MET A 4 14.98 -5.18 -9.12
C MET A 4 16.13 -4.60 -8.29
N MET A 5 16.01 -4.61 -6.96
CA MET A 5 17.04 -4.16 -6.02
C MET A 5 17.86 -5.29 -5.42
N GLY A 6 17.89 -6.45 -6.09
CA GLY A 6 18.79 -7.57 -5.80
C GLY A 6 18.32 -8.53 -4.70
N LEU A 7 17.09 -8.41 -4.21
CA LEU A 7 16.53 -9.31 -3.20
C LEU A 7 15.72 -10.42 -3.89
N LEU A 8 16.24 -11.63 -3.94
CA LEU A 8 15.56 -12.77 -4.55
C LEU A 8 14.30 -13.14 -3.74
N VAL A 9 13.13 -13.06 -4.37
CA VAL A 9 11.85 -13.45 -3.76
C VAL A 9 11.52 -14.89 -4.15
N THR A 10 11.79 -15.83 -3.26
CA THR A 10 11.55 -17.27 -3.50
C THR A 10 10.12 -17.70 -3.18
N THR A 11 9.42 -16.98 -2.31
CA THR A 11 8.04 -17.27 -1.92
C THR A 11 7.16 -16.06 -2.25
N PRO A 12 6.20 -16.19 -3.19
CA PRO A 12 5.26 -15.13 -3.50
C PRO A 12 4.41 -14.75 -2.28
N PHE A 13 3.98 -13.50 -2.23
CA PHE A 13 2.98 -13.10 -1.24
C PHE A 13 1.67 -13.85 -1.46
N GLN A 14 1.02 -14.24 -0.35
CA GLN A 14 -0.26 -14.93 -0.41
C GLN A 14 -1.36 -13.96 -0.84
N THR A 15 -2.34 -14.47 -1.58
CA THR A 15 -3.59 -13.78 -1.89
C THR A 15 -4.76 -14.62 -1.40
N PHE A 16 -5.77 -13.97 -0.84
CA PHE A 16 -6.90 -14.65 -0.21
C PHE A 16 -8.23 -14.27 -0.86
N THR A 17 -8.21 -14.13 -2.19
CA THR A 17 -9.33 -13.61 -2.98
C THR A 17 -10.49 -14.59 -3.14
N SER A 18 -10.22 -15.90 -3.11
CA SER A 18 -11.24 -16.92 -3.40
C SER A 18 -12.18 -17.20 -2.23
N HIS A 19 -11.65 -17.26 -1.00
CA HIS A 19 -12.40 -17.70 0.19
C HIS A 19 -12.20 -16.80 1.42
N GLY A 20 -11.54 -15.65 1.26
CA GLY A 20 -11.07 -14.84 2.39
C GLY A 20 -9.89 -15.49 3.11
N PHE A 21 -9.55 -14.97 4.28
CA PHE A 21 -8.45 -15.46 5.10
C PHE A 21 -8.79 -16.79 5.78
N PRO A 22 -7.78 -17.66 6.02
CA PRO A 22 -7.96 -18.90 6.75
C PRO A 22 -8.58 -18.68 8.14
N LYS A 23 -9.39 -19.67 8.56
CA LYS A 23 -10.08 -19.59 9.84
C LYS A 23 -9.12 -19.42 11.02
N GLU A 24 -7.97 -20.05 10.97
CA GLU A 24 -6.94 -19.98 12.00
C GLU A 24 -6.40 -18.57 12.18
N LEU A 25 -6.22 -17.80 11.10
CA LEU A 25 -5.83 -16.39 11.17
C LEU A 25 -6.96 -15.54 11.78
N ILE A 26 -8.19 -15.76 11.35
CA ILE A 26 -9.36 -15.03 11.87
C ILE A 26 -9.53 -15.31 13.37
N ASP A 27 -9.50 -16.56 13.80
CA ASP A 27 -9.64 -16.96 15.22
C ASP A 27 -8.54 -16.32 16.10
N GLU A 28 -7.28 -16.29 15.61
CA GLU A 28 -6.17 -15.69 16.34
C GLU A 28 -6.29 -14.16 16.39
N LEU A 29 -6.77 -13.54 15.31
CA LEU A 29 -7.01 -12.10 15.28
C LEU A 29 -8.16 -11.71 16.22
N GLU A 30 -9.27 -12.46 16.24
CA GLU A 30 -10.37 -12.26 17.20
C GLU A 30 -9.91 -12.40 18.64
N LYS A 31 -9.11 -13.43 18.93
CA LYS A 31 -8.56 -13.66 20.27
C LYS A 31 -7.66 -12.51 20.74
N ARG A 32 -6.81 -11.99 19.86
CA ARG A 32 -5.85 -10.93 20.23
C ARG A 32 -6.48 -9.55 20.30
N THR A 33 -7.48 -9.27 19.44
CA THR A 33 -8.18 -7.99 19.42
C THR A 33 -9.34 -7.94 20.42
N GLY A 34 -9.86 -9.10 20.86
CA GLY A 34 -11.06 -9.20 21.67
C GLY A 34 -12.34 -8.82 20.93
N ARG A 35 -12.30 -8.74 19.60
CA ARG A 35 -13.41 -8.33 18.75
C ARG A 35 -13.74 -9.39 17.73
N LYS A 36 -15.03 -9.63 17.51
CA LYS A 36 -15.51 -10.52 16.45
C LYS A 36 -15.20 -9.92 15.07
N ILE A 37 -14.79 -10.77 14.14
CA ILE A 37 -14.50 -10.39 12.75
C ILE A 37 -15.72 -10.66 11.87
N ILE A 38 -16.06 -9.70 11.05
CA ILE A 38 -17.08 -9.78 10.00
C ILE A 38 -16.45 -9.42 8.64
N GLY A 39 -17.08 -9.88 7.57
CA GLY A 39 -16.64 -9.65 6.21
C GLY A 39 -15.83 -10.81 5.65
N ASN A 40 -14.56 -10.94 6.01
CA ASN A 40 -13.62 -12.00 5.59
C ASN A 40 -13.82 -12.50 4.15
N LYS A 41 -13.84 -11.58 3.19
CA LYS A 41 -14.03 -11.85 1.77
C LYS A 41 -13.29 -10.85 0.88
N SER A 42 -13.22 -11.15 -0.41
CA SER A 42 -12.77 -10.16 -1.39
C SER A 42 -13.91 -9.18 -1.69
N ALA A 43 -13.65 -7.88 -1.53
CA ALA A 43 -14.63 -6.83 -1.76
C ALA A 43 -13.97 -5.49 -2.12
N SER A 44 -14.76 -4.57 -2.69
CA SER A 44 -14.38 -3.17 -2.73
C SER A 44 -14.65 -2.50 -1.38
N GLY A 45 -13.84 -1.51 -1.03
CA GLY A 45 -13.97 -0.86 0.29
C GLY A 45 -15.24 0.01 0.43
N THR A 46 -15.94 0.34 -0.66
CA THR A 46 -17.24 1.03 -0.60
C THR A 46 -18.37 0.03 -0.39
N GLU A 47 -18.37 -1.07 -1.14
CA GLU A 47 -19.37 -2.13 -1.00
C GLU A 47 -19.34 -2.76 0.38
N ILE A 48 -18.17 -3.04 0.94
CA ILE A 48 -18.06 -3.67 2.26
C ILE A 48 -18.58 -2.75 3.38
N LEU A 49 -18.40 -1.44 3.26
CA LEU A 49 -18.96 -0.47 4.20
C LEU A 49 -20.48 -0.42 4.10
N ASP A 50 -21.04 -0.35 2.91
CA ASP A 50 -22.49 -0.34 2.69
C ASP A 50 -23.18 -1.61 3.21
N GLU A 51 -22.44 -2.72 3.29
CA GLU A 51 -22.95 -4.01 3.78
C GLU A 51 -22.81 -4.18 5.30
N LEU A 52 -21.67 -3.77 5.89
CA LEU A 52 -21.28 -4.20 7.24
C LEU A 52 -21.05 -3.06 8.24
N ALA A 53 -20.98 -1.79 7.81
CA ALA A 53 -20.62 -0.70 8.71
C ALA A 53 -21.64 -0.46 9.84
N GLU A 54 -22.94 -0.65 9.58
CA GLU A 54 -23.96 -0.51 10.63
C GLU A 54 -23.84 -1.61 11.71
N GLU A 55 -23.44 -2.83 11.33
CA GLU A 55 -23.16 -3.92 12.27
C GLU A 55 -21.90 -3.64 13.08
N GLU A 56 -20.83 -3.17 12.42
CA GLU A 56 -19.57 -2.78 13.10
C GLU A 56 -19.83 -1.72 14.15
N ILE A 57 -20.56 -0.66 13.83
CA ILE A 57 -20.89 0.44 14.74
C ILE A 57 -21.73 -0.04 15.92
N ARG A 58 -22.75 -0.88 15.67
CA ARG A 58 -23.69 -1.34 16.69
C ARG A 58 -23.07 -2.36 17.65
N GLU A 59 -22.32 -3.33 17.11
CA GLU A 59 -21.82 -4.50 17.85
C GLU A 59 -20.34 -4.37 18.24
N GLY A 60 -19.63 -3.40 17.70
CA GLY A 60 -18.20 -3.23 17.90
C GLY A 60 -17.34 -4.31 17.23
N HIS A 61 -17.82 -4.89 16.14
CA HIS A 61 -17.08 -5.88 15.36
C HIS A 61 -15.92 -5.26 14.57
N LEU A 62 -15.05 -6.07 13.96
CA LEU A 62 -14.03 -5.63 13.01
C LEU A 62 -14.41 -6.06 11.60
N ILE A 63 -14.51 -5.12 10.67
CA ILE A 63 -14.65 -5.43 9.26
C ILE A 63 -13.27 -5.77 8.70
N VAL A 64 -13.04 -7.06 8.37
CA VAL A 64 -11.81 -7.54 7.73
C VAL A 64 -12.13 -8.02 6.33
N TYR A 65 -11.36 -7.57 5.34
CA TYR A 65 -11.56 -7.96 3.94
C TYR A 65 -10.25 -7.92 3.15
N THR A 66 -10.26 -8.48 1.95
CA THR A 66 -9.15 -8.42 1.00
C THR A 66 -9.58 -7.83 -0.33
N SER A 67 -8.67 -7.67 -1.26
CA SER A 67 -8.89 -7.31 -2.66
C SER A 67 -8.04 -8.20 -3.57
N ALA A 68 -7.90 -7.85 -4.85
CA ALA A 68 -7.09 -8.63 -5.79
C ALA A 68 -5.60 -8.69 -5.42
N ASP A 69 -5.13 -7.71 -4.66
CA ASP A 69 -3.75 -7.64 -4.18
C ASP A 69 -3.53 -8.52 -2.93
N SER A 70 -2.25 -8.73 -2.58
CA SER A 70 -1.86 -9.38 -1.33
C SER A 70 -2.00 -8.41 -0.14
N VAL A 71 -3.23 -8.20 0.30
CA VAL A 71 -3.55 -7.22 1.36
C VAL A 71 -4.58 -7.78 2.35
N LEU A 72 -4.41 -7.43 3.63
CA LEU A 72 -5.43 -7.53 4.67
C LEU A 72 -5.87 -6.12 5.03
N GLN A 73 -7.16 -5.85 4.92
CA GLN A 73 -7.72 -4.53 5.16
C GLN A 73 -8.70 -4.57 6.33
N ILE A 74 -8.60 -3.60 7.23
CA ILE A 74 -9.49 -3.44 8.38
C ILE A 74 -10.18 -2.09 8.27
N CYS A 75 -11.51 -2.07 8.19
CA CYS A 75 -12.28 -0.83 8.35
C CYS A 75 -12.63 -0.60 9.81
N GLY A 76 -12.67 0.68 10.21
CA GLY A 76 -13.12 1.12 11.51
C GLY A 76 -13.71 2.52 11.45
N ASN A 77 -14.85 2.72 12.13
CA ASN A 77 -15.47 4.04 12.24
C ASN A 77 -14.66 4.92 13.19
N GLU A 78 -14.31 6.13 12.76
CA GLU A 78 -13.49 7.03 13.57
C GLU A 78 -14.19 7.50 14.85
N GLU A 79 -15.52 7.61 14.85
CA GLU A 79 -16.30 8.11 15.97
C GLU A 79 -16.56 7.03 17.03
N THR A 80 -16.80 5.78 16.61
CA THR A 80 -17.18 4.69 17.52
C THR A 80 -16.01 3.81 17.93
N MET A 81 -15.09 3.51 17.00
CA MET A 81 -13.89 2.71 17.26
C MET A 81 -12.71 3.58 17.67
N GLY A 82 -12.53 4.73 17.00
CA GLY A 82 -11.37 5.59 17.12
C GLY A 82 -10.15 5.11 16.32
N LEU A 83 -9.35 6.07 15.90
CA LEU A 83 -8.15 5.79 15.07
C LEU A 83 -7.11 4.95 15.81
N ASP A 84 -6.84 5.26 17.07
CA ASP A 84 -5.82 4.55 17.87
C ASP A 84 -6.14 3.06 17.99
N ASN A 85 -7.41 2.71 18.23
CA ASN A 85 -7.83 1.32 18.28
C ASN A 85 -7.71 0.65 16.91
N LEU A 86 -8.16 1.30 15.84
CA LEU A 86 -8.04 0.77 14.49
C LEU A 86 -6.59 0.49 14.12
N TYR A 87 -5.68 1.42 14.40
CA TYR A 87 -4.26 1.26 14.14
C TYR A 87 -3.67 0.12 14.97
N HIS A 88 -4.00 0.04 16.25
CA HIS A 88 -3.56 -1.05 17.12
C HIS A 88 -4.02 -2.44 16.60
N TYR A 89 -5.26 -2.57 16.11
CA TYR A 89 -5.74 -3.82 15.51
C TYR A 89 -5.01 -4.15 14.21
N CYS A 90 -4.64 -3.15 13.41
CA CYS A 90 -3.83 -3.34 12.22
C CYS A 90 -2.39 -3.78 12.57
N GLU A 91 -1.79 -3.28 13.64
CA GLU A 91 -0.49 -3.73 14.14
C GLU A 91 -0.54 -5.21 14.56
N ILE A 92 -1.56 -5.62 15.30
CA ILE A 92 -1.79 -7.03 15.65
C ILE A 92 -1.92 -7.89 14.38
N ALA A 93 -2.71 -7.45 13.40
CA ALA A 93 -2.87 -8.13 12.13
C ALA A 93 -1.54 -8.21 11.36
N ARG A 94 -0.72 -7.14 11.38
CA ARG A 94 0.61 -7.13 10.75
C ARG A 94 1.56 -8.16 11.39
N GLU A 95 1.59 -8.24 12.72
CA GLU A 95 2.40 -9.25 13.43
C GLU A 95 1.99 -10.68 13.04
N LEU A 96 0.69 -10.97 13.02
CA LEU A 96 0.17 -12.29 12.64
C LEU A 96 0.52 -12.64 11.19
N THR A 97 0.39 -11.67 10.28
CA THR A 97 0.65 -11.87 8.86
C THR A 97 2.13 -11.81 8.47
N LEU A 98 3.06 -11.84 9.44
CA LEU A 98 4.47 -12.14 9.21
C LEU A 98 4.74 -13.65 9.05
N ARG A 99 3.83 -14.52 9.50
CA ARG A 99 3.95 -15.97 9.31
C ARG A 99 3.80 -16.32 7.84
N ASP A 100 4.61 -17.25 7.35
CA ASP A 100 4.67 -17.58 5.92
C ASP A 100 3.33 -18.03 5.34
N GLU A 101 2.55 -18.79 6.10
CA GLU A 101 1.22 -19.27 5.70
C GLU A 101 0.16 -18.17 5.58
N TRP A 102 0.38 -17.01 6.22
CA TRP A 102 -0.54 -15.87 6.23
C TRP A 102 0.06 -14.59 5.66
N LYS A 103 1.26 -14.68 5.11
CA LYS A 103 2.05 -13.52 4.69
C LYS A 103 1.37 -12.73 3.59
N VAL A 104 0.97 -11.51 3.92
CA VAL A 104 0.47 -10.52 2.96
C VAL A 104 1.45 -9.35 2.80
N GLY A 105 1.45 -8.75 1.64
CA GLY A 105 2.32 -7.61 1.34
C GLY A 105 2.03 -6.39 2.21
N ARG A 106 0.76 -6.14 2.54
CA ARG A 106 0.34 -5.00 3.37
C ARG A 106 -0.84 -5.35 4.26
N VAL A 107 -0.86 -4.77 5.46
CA VAL A 107 -2.07 -4.59 6.25
C VAL A 107 -2.47 -3.12 6.14
N ILE A 108 -3.74 -2.83 5.95
CA ILE A 108 -4.22 -1.47 5.66
C ILE A 108 -5.33 -1.10 6.62
N ALA A 109 -5.12 -0.04 7.40
CA ALA A 109 -6.17 0.63 8.14
C ALA A 109 -7.02 1.47 7.18
N ARG A 110 -8.33 1.25 7.22
CA ARG A 110 -9.33 1.94 6.37
C ARG A 110 -10.35 2.67 7.25
N PRO A 111 -9.98 3.79 7.86
CA PRO A 111 -10.93 4.57 8.65
C PRO A 111 -12.02 5.19 7.79
N TYR A 112 -13.19 5.32 8.40
CA TYR A 112 -14.34 5.95 7.77
C TYR A 112 -15.19 6.71 8.81
N THR A 113 -16.06 7.61 8.34
CA THR A 113 -17.06 8.35 9.11
C THR A 113 -18.46 8.07 8.60
N GLY A 114 -19.46 8.54 9.34
CA GLY A 114 -20.88 8.32 9.06
C GLY A 114 -21.48 7.23 9.96
N MET A 115 -22.78 7.33 10.23
CA MET A 115 -23.47 6.48 11.22
C MET A 115 -24.53 5.56 10.61
N LYS A 116 -24.87 5.76 9.35
CA LYS A 116 -25.86 4.94 8.63
C LYS A 116 -25.56 4.80 7.15
N LYS A 117 -26.17 3.81 6.54
CA LYS A 117 -26.03 3.54 5.11
C LYS A 117 -26.30 4.78 4.25
N GLY A 118 -25.41 5.00 3.28
CA GLY A 118 -25.43 6.17 2.40
C GLY A 118 -24.61 7.36 2.91
N GLU A 119 -24.24 7.39 4.19
CA GLU A 119 -23.41 8.44 4.78
C GLU A 119 -21.94 8.03 4.92
N PHE A 120 -21.63 6.75 4.82
CA PHE A 120 -20.26 6.25 5.00
C PHE A 120 -19.28 6.87 4.01
N ARG A 121 -18.21 7.48 4.54
CA ARG A 121 -17.14 8.09 3.74
C ARG A 121 -15.78 7.70 4.31
N ARG A 122 -14.93 7.14 3.46
CA ARG A 122 -13.52 6.89 3.83
C ARG A 122 -12.81 8.20 4.06
N THR A 123 -11.96 8.24 5.09
CA THR A 123 -11.18 9.43 5.43
C THR A 123 -9.77 9.35 4.86
N SER A 124 -9.01 10.44 4.98
CA SER A 124 -7.59 10.51 4.60
C SER A 124 -6.66 9.85 5.62
N ASN A 125 -7.17 9.43 6.79
CA ASN A 125 -6.41 8.80 7.87
C ASN A 125 -6.11 7.31 7.61
N ARG A 126 -6.11 6.91 6.33
CA ARG A 126 -5.62 5.61 5.91
C ARG A 126 -4.16 5.44 6.32
N HIS A 127 -3.83 4.26 6.86
CA HIS A 127 -2.46 3.89 7.16
C HIS A 127 -2.14 2.49 6.62
N ASP A 128 -1.00 2.36 5.94
CA ASP A 128 -0.53 1.11 5.35
C ASP A 128 0.66 0.59 6.16
N TYR A 129 0.53 -0.63 6.69
CA TYR A 129 1.60 -1.38 7.37
C TYR A 129 2.24 -2.31 6.33
N ALA A 130 3.27 -1.82 5.68
CA ALA A 130 4.00 -2.58 4.66
C ALA A 130 4.82 -3.72 5.28
N LEU A 131 5.10 -4.72 4.47
CA LEU A 131 6.10 -5.73 4.81
C LEU A 131 7.47 -5.19 4.40
N LYS A 132 8.38 -5.11 5.37
CA LYS A 132 9.77 -4.74 5.10
C LYS A 132 10.47 -5.79 4.24
N PRO A 133 11.41 -5.41 3.38
CA PRO A 133 12.31 -6.36 2.74
C PRO A 133 12.98 -7.25 3.80
N TYR A 134 12.94 -8.56 3.61
CA TYR A 134 13.51 -9.53 4.57
C TYR A 134 15.04 -9.62 4.51
N GLY A 135 15.68 -8.89 3.61
CA GLY A 135 17.13 -8.85 3.42
C GLY A 135 17.62 -7.52 2.89
N ARG A 136 18.93 -7.38 2.85
CA ARG A 136 19.59 -6.20 2.29
C ARG A 136 19.35 -6.10 0.79
N THR A 137 19.09 -4.90 0.35
CA THR A 137 18.88 -4.55 -1.07
C THR A 137 20.03 -3.65 -1.56
N ALA A 138 20.07 -3.39 -2.86
CA ALA A 138 20.99 -2.39 -3.44
C ALA A 138 20.78 -0.99 -2.82
N LEU A 139 19.55 -0.66 -2.40
CA LEU A 139 19.25 0.61 -1.72
C LEU A 139 20.03 0.71 -0.40
N ASN A 140 20.02 -0.36 0.41
CA ASN A 140 20.80 -0.39 1.67
C ASN A 140 22.31 -0.27 1.40
N ALA A 141 22.82 -0.97 0.37
CA ALA A 141 24.23 -0.95 0.05
C ALA A 141 24.70 0.43 -0.39
N LEU A 142 23.92 1.14 -1.22
CA LEU A 142 24.21 2.49 -1.65
C LEU A 142 24.20 3.48 -0.47
N LYS A 143 23.16 3.44 0.35
CA LYS A 143 23.04 4.27 1.55
C LYS A 143 24.22 4.08 2.51
N ASP A 144 24.62 2.84 2.79
CA ASP A 144 25.73 2.52 3.69
C ASP A 144 27.09 2.95 3.10
N ALA A 145 27.20 3.01 1.77
CA ALA A 145 28.36 3.55 1.07
C ALA A 145 28.38 5.09 0.99
N GLY A 146 27.39 5.76 1.57
CA GLY A 146 27.32 7.22 1.61
C GLY A 146 26.74 7.87 0.36
N TYR A 147 26.09 7.09 -0.52
CA TYR A 147 25.39 7.62 -1.69
C TYR A 147 23.99 8.09 -1.34
N ASP A 148 23.48 9.03 -2.13
CA ASP A 148 22.08 9.42 -2.09
C ASP A 148 21.19 8.29 -2.63
N VAL A 149 20.09 8.00 -1.92
CA VAL A 149 19.07 7.05 -2.37
C VAL A 149 17.72 7.74 -2.25
N VAL A 150 17.30 8.33 -3.35
CA VAL A 150 16.07 9.11 -3.44
C VAL A 150 14.95 8.24 -3.96
N SER A 151 13.81 8.25 -3.28
CA SER A 151 12.58 7.61 -3.74
C SER A 151 11.56 8.64 -4.20
N ILE A 152 10.86 8.33 -5.31
CA ILE A 152 9.74 9.12 -5.83
C ILE A 152 8.55 8.19 -6.05
N GLY A 153 7.36 8.66 -5.67
CA GLY A 153 6.12 7.88 -5.75
C GLY A 153 5.98 6.90 -4.60
N LYS A 154 5.59 5.65 -4.88
CA LYS A 154 5.31 4.61 -3.87
C LYS A 154 6.54 3.82 -3.41
N ILE A 155 7.74 4.17 -3.84
CA ILE A 155 8.96 3.40 -3.50
C ILE A 155 9.16 3.35 -1.98
N TYR A 156 8.91 4.47 -1.26
CA TYR A 156 8.95 4.47 0.19
C TYR A 156 8.06 3.38 0.80
N ASP A 157 6.81 3.33 0.39
CA ASP A 157 5.84 2.35 0.91
C ASP A 157 6.20 0.90 0.54
N ILE A 158 6.77 0.69 -0.65
CA ILE A 158 7.16 -0.64 -1.15
C ILE A 158 8.35 -1.21 -0.36
N PHE A 159 9.27 -0.35 0.09
CA PHE A 159 10.44 -0.72 0.86
C PHE A 159 10.31 -0.41 2.36
N ASP A 160 9.17 0.14 2.81
CA ASP A 160 8.96 0.62 4.17
C ASP A 160 10.08 1.55 4.66
N GLY A 161 10.55 2.42 3.76
CA GLY A 161 11.64 3.36 4.01
C GLY A 161 13.04 2.75 4.07
N GLU A 162 13.19 1.43 3.95
CA GLU A 162 14.47 0.76 4.06
C GLU A 162 15.44 1.15 2.93
N GLY A 163 16.66 1.53 3.31
CA GLY A 163 17.73 1.89 2.38
C GLY A 163 17.56 3.24 1.71
N LEU A 164 16.57 4.06 2.07
CA LEU A 164 16.36 5.38 1.50
C LEU A 164 17.05 6.48 2.33
N THR A 165 17.57 7.50 1.65
CA THR A 165 18.07 8.75 2.26
C THR A 165 17.05 9.86 2.18
N GLN A 166 16.20 9.85 1.14
CA GLN A 166 15.16 10.84 0.91
C GLN A 166 13.95 10.22 0.21
N SER A 167 12.76 10.74 0.52
CA SER A 167 11.51 10.28 -0.08
C SER A 167 10.64 11.45 -0.51
N ASN A 168 10.02 11.32 -1.69
CA ASN A 168 9.13 12.30 -2.28
C ASN A 168 7.86 11.62 -2.77
N HIS A 169 6.74 12.05 -2.21
CA HIS A 169 5.44 11.61 -2.70
C HIS A 169 5.13 12.25 -4.05
N SER A 170 4.53 11.49 -4.99
CA SER A 170 4.02 12.02 -6.25
C SER A 170 2.51 11.86 -6.35
N ASN A 171 1.84 12.88 -6.88
CA ASN A 171 0.39 12.88 -7.08
C ASN A 171 -0.04 12.27 -8.43
N SER A 172 0.90 12.12 -9.36
CA SER A 172 0.71 11.55 -10.70
C SER A 172 2.04 11.09 -11.28
N SER A 173 2.00 10.35 -12.38
CA SER A 173 3.21 9.97 -13.12
C SER A 173 3.95 11.19 -13.68
N VAL A 174 3.21 12.16 -14.21
CA VAL A 174 3.82 13.43 -14.69
C VAL A 174 4.54 14.15 -13.56
N HIS A 175 3.91 14.30 -12.39
CA HIS A 175 4.55 14.91 -11.21
C HIS A 175 5.80 14.14 -10.76
N GLY A 176 5.76 12.80 -10.82
CA GLY A 176 6.93 11.96 -10.53
C GLY A 176 8.09 12.23 -11.50
N MET A 177 7.81 12.38 -12.79
CA MET A 177 8.83 12.76 -13.78
C MET A 177 9.38 14.17 -13.57
N GLU A 178 8.53 15.12 -13.22
CA GLU A 178 8.95 16.50 -12.91
C GLU A 178 9.91 16.52 -11.70
N GLN A 179 9.60 15.78 -10.64
CA GLN A 179 10.51 15.62 -9.49
C GLN A 179 11.84 14.98 -9.91
N THR A 180 11.80 13.95 -10.77
CA THR A 180 13.01 13.29 -11.29
C THR A 180 13.88 14.27 -12.07
N ILE A 181 13.27 15.09 -12.94
CA ILE A 181 13.96 16.13 -13.71
C ILE A 181 14.60 17.18 -12.78
N GLN A 182 13.93 17.52 -11.67
CA GLN A 182 14.52 18.45 -10.68
C GLN A 182 15.75 17.83 -10.01
N TYR A 183 15.72 16.54 -9.63
CA TYR A 183 16.90 15.85 -9.09
C TYR A 183 18.05 15.80 -10.11
N ALA A 184 17.78 15.52 -11.39
CA ALA A 184 18.80 15.50 -12.44
C ALA A 184 19.50 16.85 -12.64
N LYS A 185 18.91 17.96 -12.19
CA LYS A 185 19.52 19.31 -12.22
C LYS A 185 20.37 19.64 -11.00
N THR A 186 20.39 18.77 -9.99
CA THR A 186 21.18 18.97 -8.75
C THR A 186 22.49 18.21 -8.82
N ASP A 187 23.44 18.57 -7.96
CA ASP A 187 24.67 17.78 -7.75
C ASP A 187 24.34 16.53 -6.92
N PHE A 188 23.71 15.59 -7.57
CA PHE A 188 23.18 14.35 -7.00
C PHE A 188 24.14 13.19 -7.32
N ASN A 189 24.55 12.45 -6.30
CA ASN A 189 25.44 11.30 -6.46
C ASN A 189 24.84 10.05 -5.82
N GLY A 190 24.12 9.25 -6.63
CA GLY A 190 23.47 8.07 -6.11
C GLY A 190 22.39 7.49 -7.02
N LEU A 191 21.30 7.00 -6.44
CA LEU A 191 20.18 6.40 -7.14
C LEU A 191 18.89 7.18 -6.89
N CYS A 192 18.23 7.63 -7.95
CA CYS A 192 16.84 8.09 -7.90
C CYS A 192 15.92 6.97 -8.41
N PHE A 193 15.16 6.35 -7.50
CA PHE A 193 14.24 5.26 -7.82
C PHE A 193 12.81 5.79 -7.89
N VAL A 194 12.22 5.72 -9.07
CA VAL A 194 10.93 6.35 -9.39
C VAL A 194 9.86 5.30 -9.67
N ASN A 195 8.69 5.45 -9.07
CA ASN A 195 7.49 4.67 -9.38
C ASN A 195 6.42 5.58 -9.99
N LEU A 196 6.11 5.37 -11.26
CA LEU A 196 5.09 6.12 -12.01
C LEU A 196 3.75 5.41 -11.86
N VAL A 197 2.94 5.86 -10.91
CA VAL A 197 1.77 5.12 -10.39
C VAL A 197 0.56 5.08 -11.33
N ASP A 198 0.40 6.04 -12.24
CA ASP A 198 -0.83 6.18 -13.05
C ASP A 198 -0.98 5.06 -14.08
N PHE A 199 0.13 4.51 -14.58
CA PHE A 199 0.12 3.36 -15.48
C PHE A 199 -0.69 2.20 -14.92
N ASP A 200 -0.51 1.91 -13.64
CA ASP A 200 -1.24 0.87 -12.92
C ASP A 200 -2.59 1.38 -12.40
N ALA A 201 -2.56 2.44 -11.57
CA ALA A 201 -3.70 2.88 -10.77
C ALA A 201 -4.86 3.45 -11.62
N LEU A 202 -4.57 4.19 -12.68
CA LEU A 202 -5.60 4.81 -13.52
C LEU A 202 -5.93 3.98 -14.76
N TRP A 203 -4.95 3.30 -15.34
CA TRP A 203 -5.12 2.70 -16.65
C TRP A 203 -5.07 1.17 -16.63
N GLY A 204 -4.10 0.57 -15.94
CA GLY A 204 -3.89 -0.88 -15.88
C GLY A 204 -5.04 -1.61 -15.19
N HIS A 205 -5.33 -1.30 -13.94
CA HIS A 205 -6.44 -1.91 -13.18
C HIS A 205 -7.81 -1.68 -13.84
N ARG A 206 -7.98 -0.57 -14.54
CA ARG A 206 -9.23 -0.23 -15.24
C ARG A 206 -9.31 -0.75 -16.67
N ARG A 207 -8.27 -1.44 -17.14
CA ARG A 207 -8.16 -2.01 -18.48
C ARG A 207 -8.49 -0.96 -19.56
N ASN A 208 -7.94 0.25 -19.41
CA ASN A 208 -8.10 1.36 -20.35
C ASN A 208 -6.85 1.50 -21.22
N PRO A 209 -6.78 0.83 -22.39
CA PRO A 209 -5.60 0.85 -23.26
C PRO A 209 -5.33 2.22 -23.88
N GLU A 210 -6.38 2.99 -24.16
CA GLU A 210 -6.22 4.35 -24.70
C GLU A 210 -5.61 5.30 -23.67
N GLY A 211 -6.05 5.21 -22.41
CA GLY A 211 -5.48 5.98 -21.31
C GLY A 211 -4.01 5.59 -21.07
N TYR A 212 -3.71 4.30 -21.13
CA TYR A 212 -2.34 3.79 -20.99
C TYR A 212 -1.44 4.30 -22.14
N GLY A 213 -1.94 4.30 -23.39
CA GLY A 213 -1.21 4.84 -24.55
C GLY A 213 -0.90 6.33 -24.41
N ARG A 214 -1.88 7.13 -24.00
CA ARG A 214 -1.67 8.57 -23.74
C ARG A 214 -0.67 8.81 -22.60
N GLU A 215 -0.62 7.92 -21.60
CA GLU A 215 0.34 8.04 -20.51
C GLU A 215 1.77 7.73 -20.98
N LEU A 216 1.95 6.79 -21.93
CA LEU A 216 3.21 6.53 -22.58
C LEU A 216 3.71 7.75 -23.37
N GLU A 217 2.83 8.42 -24.11
CA GLU A 217 3.18 9.66 -24.83
C GLU A 217 3.66 10.76 -23.87
N ARG A 218 2.95 10.96 -22.75
CA ARG A 218 3.37 11.93 -21.71
C ARG A 218 4.71 11.55 -21.05
N PHE A 219 4.91 10.27 -20.81
CA PHE A 219 6.18 9.78 -20.28
C PHE A 219 7.31 10.04 -21.28
N ASP A 220 7.11 9.78 -22.56
CA ASP A 220 8.09 10.01 -23.63
C ASP A 220 8.48 11.51 -23.73
N GLU A 221 7.49 12.42 -23.69
CA GLU A 221 7.74 13.86 -23.61
C GLU A 221 8.64 14.23 -22.42
N LYS A 222 8.32 13.74 -21.22
CA LYS A 222 9.11 14.00 -20.01
C LYS A 222 10.48 13.32 -20.03
N LEU A 223 10.60 12.16 -20.66
CA LEU A 223 11.87 11.49 -20.89
C LEU A 223 12.76 12.31 -21.83
N GLY A 224 12.20 12.95 -22.86
CA GLY A 224 12.90 13.89 -23.72
C GLY A 224 13.47 15.11 -22.98
N GLU A 225 12.81 15.57 -21.91
CA GLU A 225 13.32 16.63 -21.02
C GLU A 225 14.45 16.11 -20.08
N LEU A 226 14.34 14.85 -19.63
CA LEU A 226 15.28 14.25 -18.67
C LEU A 226 16.61 13.86 -19.31
N LEU A 227 16.57 13.18 -20.48
CA LEU A 227 17.77 12.58 -21.09
C LEU A 227 18.92 13.56 -21.33
N PRO A 228 18.70 14.84 -21.74
CA PRO A 228 19.79 15.81 -21.90
C PRO A 228 20.48 16.22 -20.59
N LEU A 229 19.91 15.86 -19.43
CA LEU A 229 20.41 16.21 -18.10
C LEU A 229 21.25 15.09 -17.46
N LEU A 230 21.27 13.91 -18.07
CA LEU A 230 22.04 12.74 -17.63
C LEU A 230 23.39 12.68 -18.36
#